data_3af8d5e4cee4d8bd4b10302d09ccb452
#
_entry.id   3af8d5e4cee4d8bd4b10302d09ccb452
#
_cell.length_a   1.000
_cell.length_b   1.000
_cell.length_c   1.000
_cell.angle_alpha   90.00
_cell.angle_beta   90.00
_cell.angle_gamma   90.00
#
_symmetry.space_group_name_H-M   'P 1'
#
loop_
_entity.id
_entity.type
_entity.pdbx_description
1 polymer ?
#
loop_
_entity_poly.entity_id
_entity_poly.type
_entity_poly.pdbx_seq_one_letter_code
_entity_poly.pdbx_strand_id
1 'polypeptide(L)'
;MSKLLRTYLLLTLLLLPAALQAQVGAHRNDFSIGASIGWNMNRRNFVPSIKQSYKQSPIIGFTARYICEKYFTCIAGVQAEVNYNNMGWKEKIEDGSNNTYSRDLHYIEVPILMQMGWGRELRGFKFVFMAGPQFGFLIGDEAHYGGDPWNTSNRPQHVVYQYDHAPDRKFDYGIAAGLGVEISSSIGHFIVDGRYYYGLGDGYDNSKKGYFSRSANQTIQIKLTYLFVLIKTKNCVRK
;
A
#
# COMPACT_ATOMS: atom_id res chain seq x y z
N MET A 1 30.10 -18.23 -19.74
CA MET A 1 30.53 -17.14 -18.85
C MET A 1 31.87 -17.54 -18.25
N SER A 2 32.95 -16.83 -18.57
CA SER A 2 34.32 -17.22 -18.20
C SER A 2 34.52 -17.17 -16.68
N LYS A 3 35.37 -18.04 -16.13
CA LYS A 3 35.70 -18.08 -14.69
C LYS A 3 36.13 -16.70 -14.18
N LEU A 4 36.83 -15.92 -14.96
CA LEU A 4 37.24 -14.54 -14.70
C LEU A 4 36.04 -13.63 -14.49
N LEU A 5 34.98 -13.67 -15.29
CA LEU A 5 33.79 -12.82 -15.13
C LEU A 5 33.04 -13.11 -13.83
N ARG A 6 32.97 -14.39 -13.41
CA ARG A 6 32.37 -14.78 -12.11
C ARG A 6 33.19 -14.26 -10.94
N THR A 7 34.51 -14.29 -11.04
CA THR A 7 35.38 -13.79 -9.98
C THR A 7 35.28 -12.27 -9.82
N TYR A 8 35.22 -11.53 -10.94
CA TYR A 8 34.99 -10.08 -10.89
C TYR A 8 33.60 -9.73 -10.34
N LEU A 9 32.56 -10.48 -10.71
CA LEU A 9 31.20 -10.27 -10.18
C LEU A 9 31.12 -10.53 -8.66
N LEU A 10 31.79 -11.57 -8.18
CA LEU A 10 31.89 -11.85 -6.73
C LEU A 10 32.70 -10.78 -5.99
N LEU A 11 33.80 -10.31 -6.58
CA LEU A 11 34.64 -9.26 -6.00
C LEU A 11 33.89 -7.93 -5.90
N THR A 12 33.15 -7.55 -6.93
CA THR A 12 32.30 -6.34 -6.90
C THR A 12 31.16 -6.47 -5.90
N LEU A 13 30.54 -7.64 -5.76
CA LEU A 13 29.50 -7.89 -4.77
C LEU A 13 30.04 -7.82 -3.32
N LEU A 14 31.29 -8.24 -3.09
CA LEU A 14 31.97 -8.17 -1.78
C LEU A 14 32.42 -6.74 -1.42
N LEU A 15 32.69 -5.88 -2.41
CA LEU A 15 33.10 -4.50 -2.20
C LEU A 15 31.90 -3.55 -1.98
N LEU A 16 30.70 -3.93 -2.43
CA LEU A 16 29.48 -3.14 -2.24
C LEU A 16 29.20 -2.77 -0.76
N PRO A 17 29.25 -3.70 0.22
CA PRO A 17 29.00 -3.34 1.63
C PRO A 17 30.09 -2.41 2.21
N ALA A 18 31.34 -2.49 1.75
CA ALA A 18 32.39 -1.59 2.20
C ALA A 18 32.21 -0.16 1.67
N ALA A 19 31.68 0.01 0.45
CA ALA A 19 31.34 1.31 -0.10
C ALA A 19 30.12 1.95 0.60
N LEU A 20 29.18 1.14 1.09
CA LEU A 20 28.02 1.62 1.85
C LEU A 20 28.39 2.16 3.23
N GLN A 21 29.45 1.67 3.85
CA GLN A 21 29.93 2.19 5.15
C GLN A 21 30.65 3.54 5.05
N ALA A 22 31.11 3.95 3.87
CA ALA A 22 31.80 5.22 3.66
C ALA A 22 30.88 6.45 3.68
N GLN A 23 29.55 6.26 3.67
CA GLN A 23 28.57 7.35 3.72
C GLN A 23 27.75 7.27 5.01
N VAL A 24 28.36 7.56 6.14
CA VAL A 24 27.65 7.65 7.42
C VAL A 24 26.86 8.95 7.44
N GLY A 25 25.53 8.85 7.36
CA GLY A 25 24.63 9.99 7.54
C GLY A 25 24.63 10.48 8.99
N ALA A 26 24.09 11.66 9.22
CA ALA A 26 23.86 12.14 10.57
C ALA A 26 22.77 11.29 11.23
N HIS A 27 23.15 10.55 12.28
CA HIS A 27 22.22 9.69 13.02
C HIS A 27 21.06 10.50 13.57
N ARG A 28 19.84 9.98 13.42
CA ARG A 28 18.60 10.51 13.97
C ARG A 28 17.91 9.43 14.78
N ASN A 29 17.23 9.87 15.83
CA ASN A 29 16.42 8.99 16.68
C ASN A 29 15.10 9.72 16.95
N ASP A 30 14.33 9.97 15.87
CA ASP A 30 13.07 10.69 15.98
C ASP A 30 11.94 9.67 15.82
N PHE A 31 11.16 9.48 16.88
CA PHE A 31 10.01 8.59 16.88
C PHE A 31 8.72 9.38 16.99
N SER A 32 7.79 9.10 16.10
CA SER A 32 6.50 9.77 16.02
C SER A 32 5.38 8.76 15.86
N ILE A 33 4.25 9.03 16.48
CA ILE A 33 3.01 8.25 16.31
C ILE A 33 1.87 9.17 15.92
N GLY A 34 0.86 8.61 15.30
CA GLY A 34 -0.30 9.41 14.93
C GLY A 34 -1.43 8.63 14.31
N ALA A 35 -2.39 9.38 13.80
CA ALA A 35 -3.56 8.85 13.13
C ALA A 35 -3.64 9.32 11.69
N SER A 36 -4.27 8.52 10.87
CA SER A 36 -4.48 8.82 9.46
C SER A 36 -5.92 8.56 9.04
N ILE A 37 -6.39 9.39 8.12
CA ILE A 37 -7.67 9.25 7.45
C ILE A 37 -7.45 9.47 5.95
N GLY A 38 -8.23 8.81 5.12
CA GLY A 38 -8.10 8.98 3.68
C GLY A 38 -9.24 8.35 2.90
N TRP A 39 -9.01 8.28 1.61
CA TRP A 39 -9.95 7.78 0.64
C TRP A 39 -9.26 6.83 -0.34
N ASN A 40 -9.92 5.71 -0.62
CA ASN A 40 -9.43 4.67 -1.51
C ASN A 40 -10.29 4.56 -2.75
N MET A 41 -9.63 4.22 -3.85
CA MET A 41 -10.25 3.77 -5.11
C MET A 41 -9.75 2.36 -5.38
N ASN A 42 -10.64 1.39 -5.24
CA ASN A 42 -10.32 -0.03 -5.27
C ASN A 42 -10.84 -0.69 -6.54
N ARG A 43 -10.08 -1.64 -7.04
CA ARG A 43 -10.48 -2.62 -8.05
C ARG A 43 -9.73 -3.93 -7.83
N ARG A 44 -10.21 -5.00 -8.46
CA ARG A 44 -9.54 -6.30 -8.45
C ARG A 44 -9.10 -6.71 -9.85
N ASN A 45 -7.88 -7.13 -10.02
CA ASN A 45 -7.36 -7.60 -11.29
C ASN A 45 -7.74 -9.07 -11.47
N PHE A 46 -8.81 -9.33 -12.23
CA PHE A 46 -9.26 -10.69 -12.57
C PHE A 46 -8.70 -11.14 -13.92
N VAL A 47 -8.33 -12.43 -14.00
CA VAL A 47 -8.03 -13.12 -15.26
C VAL A 47 -8.79 -14.46 -15.25
N PRO A 48 -9.77 -14.65 -16.15
CA PRO A 48 -10.28 -13.75 -17.19
C PRO A 48 -10.88 -12.47 -16.62
N SER A 49 -10.80 -11.38 -17.39
CA SER A 49 -11.15 -10.05 -16.92
C SER A 49 -12.65 -9.89 -16.69
N ILE A 50 -13.00 -9.23 -15.59
CA ILE A 50 -14.35 -8.75 -15.30
C ILE A 50 -14.35 -7.24 -15.43
N LYS A 51 -15.33 -6.67 -16.16
CA LYS A 51 -15.46 -5.22 -16.29
C LYS A 51 -15.84 -4.62 -14.93
N GLN A 52 -15.08 -3.64 -14.48
CA GLN A 52 -15.24 -3.03 -13.15
C GLN A 52 -15.18 -1.51 -13.22
N SER A 53 -15.93 -0.87 -12.33
CA SER A 53 -15.75 0.52 -11.94
C SER A 53 -14.93 0.57 -10.66
N TYR A 54 -14.20 1.68 -10.43
CA TYR A 54 -13.52 1.88 -9.16
C TYR A 54 -14.54 1.95 -8.02
N LYS A 55 -14.35 1.11 -7.01
CA LYS A 55 -15.10 1.19 -5.78
C LYS A 55 -14.39 2.13 -4.82
N GLN A 56 -15.10 3.15 -4.37
CA GLN A 56 -14.59 4.13 -3.44
C GLN A 56 -14.92 3.75 -1.99
N SER A 57 -13.98 3.95 -1.08
CA SER A 57 -14.18 3.67 0.34
C SER A 57 -13.26 4.54 1.23
N PRO A 58 -13.70 4.87 2.46
CA PRO A 58 -12.83 5.52 3.43
C PRO A 58 -11.78 4.55 3.96
N ILE A 59 -10.64 5.12 4.38
CA ILE A 59 -9.58 4.42 5.14
C ILE A 59 -9.28 5.21 6.40
N ILE A 60 -9.11 4.51 7.52
CA ILE A 60 -8.66 5.07 8.78
C ILE A 60 -7.53 4.21 9.34
N GLY A 61 -6.61 4.79 10.08
CA GLY A 61 -5.52 4.02 10.65
C GLY A 61 -4.66 4.76 11.64
N PHE A 62 -3.75 3.98 12.22
CA PHE A 62 -2.69 4.47 13.10
C PHE A 62 -1.35 4.31 12.40
N THR A 63 -0.46 5.26 12.65
CA THR A 63 0.87 5.34 12.02
C THR A 63 1.93 5.51 13.09
N ALA A 64 3.00 4.71 13.00
CA ALA A 64 4.22 4.87 13.75
C ALA A 64 5.37 5.12 12.76
N ARG A 65 6.19 6.13 13.02
CA ARG A 65 7.31 6.51 12.15
C ARG A 65 8.58 6.67 12.97
N TYR A 66 9.66 6.10 12.46
CA TYR A 66 10.99 6.24 12.98
C TYR A 66 11.93 6.81 11.91
N ILE A 67 12.54 7.96 12.19
CA ILE A 67 13.57 8.58 11.35
C ILE A 67 14.92 8.12 11.88
N CYS A 68 15.69 7.41 11.03
CA CYS A 68 16.97 6.81 11.40
C CYS A 68 18.15 7.70 11.07
N GLU A 69 18.16 8.33 9.90
CA GLU A 69 19.33 9.00 9.39
C GLU A 69 19.00 10.21 8.51
N LYS A 70 19.97 11.12 8.40
CA LYS A 70 19.93 12.23 7.48
C LYS A 70 21.20 12.26 6.66
N TYR A 71 21.06 12.17 5.34
CA TYR A 71 22.11 12.31 4.36
C TYR A 71 21.95 13.63 3.61
N PHE A 72 22.82 14.62 3.86
CA PHE A 72 22.71 15.95 3.24
C PHE A 72 21.30 16.54 3.38
N THR A 73 20.53 16.51 2.30
CA THR A 73 19.13 16.99 2.23
C THR A 73 18.10 15.87 2.34
N CYS A 74 18.51 14.60 2.26
CA CYS A 74 17.63 13.44 2.35
C CYS A 74 17.51 12.95 3.79
N ILE A 75 16.28 12.74 4.24
CA ILE A 75 15.96 12.18 5.56
C ILE A 75 15.37 10.80 5.31
N ALA A 76 16.02 9.78 5.89
CA ALA A 76 15.59 8.39 5.76
C ALA A 76 14.90 7.90 7.04
N GLY A 77 13.85 7.12 6.87
CA GLY A 77 13.09 6.54 7.97
C GLY A 77 12.26 5.33 7.55
N VAL A 78 11.59 4.76 8.53
CA VAL A 78 10.63 3.66 8.35
C VAL A 78 9.30 4.07 8.96
N GLN A 79 8.22 3.77 8.26
CA GLN A 79 6.85 4.02 8.68
C GLN A 79 6.07 2.71 8.68
N ALA A 80 5.50 2.36 9.80
CA ALA A 80 4.60 1.22 9.95
C ALA A 80 3.20 1.73 10.26
N GLU A 81 2.20 1.10 9.69
CA GLU A 81 0.81 1.50 9.87
C GLU A 81 -0.08 0.30 10.16
N VAL A 82 -1.20 0.57 10.79
CA VAL A 82 -2.32 -0.37 10.89
C VAL A 82 -3.55 0.38 10.42
N ASN A 83 -4.10 -0.04 9.29
CA ASN A 83 -5.23 0.62 8.63
C ASN A 83 -6.43 -0.32 8.57
N TYR A 84 -7.62 0.22 8.79
CA TYR A 84 -8.86 -0.42 8.42
C TYR A 84 -9.31 0.10 7.05
N ASN A 85 -9.55 -0.81 6.11
CA ASN A 85 -9.85 -0.50 4.72
C ASN A 85 -10.90 -1.46 4.14
N ASN A 86 -11.73 -0.96 3.22
CA ASN A 86 -12.62 -1.76 2.41
C ASN A 86 -12.08 -1.85 0.97
N MET A 87 -11.41 -2.98 0.63
CA MET A 87 -10.78 -3.24 -0.66
C MET A 87 -11.68 -3.99 -1.66
N GLY A 88 -12.96 -3.78 -1.63
CA GLY A 88 -13.90 -4.43 -2.54
C GLY A 88 -13.83 -3.94 -3.99
N TRP A 89 -14.73 -4.44 -4.82
CA TRP A 89 -14.90 -4.03 -6.22
C TRP A 89 -16.36 -3.82 -6.57
N LYS A 90 -16.59 -3.09 -7.66
CA LYS A 90 -17.92 -2.87 -8.25
C LYS A 90 -17.87 -3.31 -9.70
N GLU A 91 -18.72 -4.28 -10.05
CA GLU A 91 -18.87 -4.74 -11.43
C GLU A 91 -19.59 -3.67 -12.27
N LYS A 92 -19.12 -3.52 -13.51
CA LYS A 92 -19.81 -2.75 -14.54
C LYS A 92 -20.57 -3.71 -15.44
N ILE A 93 -21.87 -3.88 -15.15
CA ILE A 93 -22.77 -4.76 -15.89
C ILE A 93 -23.25 -4.04 -17.15
N GLU A 94 -23.03 -4.61 -18.34
CA GLU A 94 -23.38 -4.03 -19.64
C GLU A 94 -24.26 -5.00 -20.45
N ASP A 95 -25.15 -5.73 -19.81
CA ASP A 95 -26.06 -6.68 -20.44
C ASP A 95 -27.44 -6.08 -20.77
N GLY A 96 -27.60 -4.76 -20.61
CA GLY A 96 -28.87 -4.05 -20.80
C GLY A 96 -29.84 -4.18 -19.64
N SER A 97 -29.49 -4.91 -18.57
CA SER A 97 -30.26 -4.97 -17.34
C SER A 97 -29.93 -3.79 -16.41
N ASN A 98 -30.84 -3.52 -15.47
CA ASN A 98 -30.57 -2.57 -14.39
C ASN A 98 -29.84 -3.20 -13.20
N ASN A 99 -29.24 -4.38 -13.39
CA ASN A 99 -28.56 -5.09 -12.32
C ASN A 99 -27.27 -4.39 -11.90
N THR A 100 -26.99 -4.40 -10.62
CA THR A 100 -25.74 -3.89 -10.06
C THR A 100 -25.16 -4.90 -9.09
N TYR A 101 -23.85 -5.05 -9.10
CA TYR A 101 -23.13 -5.90 -8.16
C TYR A 101 -21.92 -5.18 -7.61
N SER A 102 -21.78 -5.24 -6.30
CA SER A 102 -20.54 -4.82 -5.64
C SER A 102 -20.24 -5.74 -4.46
N ARG A 103 -18.98 -5.91 -4.19
CA ARG A 103 -18.51 -6.69 -3.05
C ARG A 103 -17.64 -5.83 -2.15
N ASP A 104 -17.92 -5.90 -0.87
CA ASP A 104 -17.18 -5.23 0.20
C ASP A 104 -16.26 -6.24 0.87
N LEU A 105 -14.97 -5.92 0.91
CA LEU A 105 -13.96 -6.72 1.57
C LEU A 105 -13.28 -5.87 2.63
N HIS A 106 -13.58 -6.15 3.87
CA HIS A 106 -13.01 -5.44 5.01
C HIS A 106 -11.67 -6.05 5.38
N TYR A 107 -10.62 -5.23 5.29
CA TYR A 107 -9.25 -5.63 5.60
C TYR A 107 -8.69 -4.83 6.76
N ILE A 108 -7.87 -5.50 7.57
CA ILE A 108 -6.84 -4.85 8.37
C ILE A 108 -5.55 -4.92 7.58
N GLU A 109 -4.98 -3.76 7.23
CA GLU A 109 -3.75 -3.64 6.45
C GLU A 109 -2.60 -3.20 7.34
N VAL A 110 -1.43 -3.81 7.11
CA VAL A 110 -0.18 -3.46 7.81
C VAL A 110 0.90 -3.16 6.77
N PRO A 111 0.96 -1.93 6.24
CA PRO A 111 2.07 -1.50 5.41
C PRO A 111 3.30 -1.19 6.28
N ILE A 112 4.48 -1.62 5.81
CA ILE A 112 5.79 -1.29 6.36
C ILE A 112 6.56 -0.58 5.26
N LEU A 113 6.68 0.73 5.35
CA LEU A 113 7.18 1.58 4.27
C LEU A 113 8.53 2.19 4.65
N MET A 114 9.51 2.04 3.79
CA MET A 114 10.69 2.90 3.80
C MET A 114 10.28 4.29 3.34
N GLN A 115 10.77 5.31 4.05
CA GLN A 115 10.47 6.70 3.77
C GLN A 115 11.75 7.46 3.46
N MET A 116 11.73 8.22 2.37
CA MET A 116 12.77 9.17 2.01
C MET A 116 12.15 10.56 1.88
N GLY A 117 12.68 11.54 2.57
CA GLY A 117 12.18 12.92 2.57
C GLY A 117 13.25 13.91 2.15
N TRP A 118 12.88 14.85 1.29
CA TRP A 118 13.73 15.94 0.83
C TRP A 118 13.10 17.28 1.18
N GLY A 119 13.83 18.12 1.90
CA GLY A 119 13.35 19.45 2.30
C GLY A 119 13.78 19.85 3.71
N ARG A 120 12.97 20.71 4.34
CA ARG A 120 13.28 21.25 5.66
C ARG A 120 12.93 20.25 6.78
N GLU A 121 13.89 20.01 7.67
CA GLU A 121 13.75 19.04 8.76
C GLU A 121 12.85 19.54 9.91
N LEU A 122 13.08 20.77 10.37
CA LEU A 122 12.48 21.28 11.62
C LEU A 122 11.14 21.98 11.41
N ARG A 123 11.07 22.89 10.46
CA ARG A 123 9.86 23.64 10.12
C ARG A 123 9.81 23.90 8.63
N GLY A 124 8.67 23.63 7.99
CA GLY A 124 8.43 23.87 6.57
C GLY A 124 8.04 22.63 5.81
N PHE A 125 8.20 22.69 4.51
CA PHE A 125 7.77 21.64 3.58
C PHE A 125 8.88 20.64 3.30
N LYS A 126 8.49 19.39 3.12
CA LYS A 126 9.34 18.28 2.74
C LYS A 126 8.57 17.38 1.78
N PHE A 127 9.18 17.04 0.65
CA PHE A 127 8.68 16.00 -0.24
C PHE A 127 9.06 14.64 0.31
N VAL A 128 8.13 13.69 0.24
CA VAL A 128 8.31 12.36 0.80
C VAL A 128 8.01 11.33 -0.26
N PHE A 129 8.92 10.39 -0.45
CA PHE A 129 8.71 9.15 -1.18
C PHE A 129 8.61 8.01 -0.18
N MET A 130 7.64 7.12 -0.39
CA MET A 130 7.43 5.94 0.46
C MET A 130 7.26 4.71 -0.41
N ALA A 131 7.89 3.60 -0.03
CA ALA A 131 7.71 2.32 -0.68
C ALA A 131 7.99 1.17 0.29
N GLY A 132 7.28 0.06 0.12
CA GLY A 132 7.51 -1.14 0.92
C GLY A 132 6.42 -2.19 0.81
N PRO A 133 6.58 -3.30 1.53
CA PRO A 133 5.58 -4.36 1.59
C PRO A 133 4.33 -3.89 2.36
N GLN A 134 3.19 -4.40 1.95
CA GLN A 134 1.91 -4.25 2.62
C GLN A 134 1.27 -5.62 2.77
N PHE A 135 0.80 -5.91 3.97
CA PHE A 135 0.09 -7.13 4.30
C PHE A 135 -1.35 -6.80 4.64
N GLY A 136 -2.29 -7.65 4.24
CA GLY A 136 -3.72 -7.47 4.47
C GLY A 136 -4.35 -8.74 5.05
N PHE A 137 -5.22 -8.57 6.03
CA PHE A 137 -6.01 -9.65 6.63
C PHE A 137 -7.49 -9.36 6.44
N LEU A 138 -8.16 -10.22 5.68
CA LEU A 138 -9.61 -10.15 5.44
C LEU A 138 -10.36 -10.52 6.72
N ILE A 139 -11.17 -9.58 7.23
CA ILE A 139 -11.96 -9.74 8.46
C ILE A 139 -13.47 -9.79 8.19
N GLY A 140 -13.91 -9.32 7.02
CA GLY A 140 -15.33 -9.33 6.63
C GLY A 140 -15.50 -9.33 5.12
N ASP A 141 -16.59 -9.92 4.64
CA ASP A 141 -16.99 -10.03 3.25
C ASP A 141 -18.48 -9.86 3.13
N GLU A 142 -18.94 -8.91 2.30
CA GLU A 142 -20.33 -8.62 2.05
C GLU A 142 -20.59 -8.43 0.56
N ALA A 143 -21.57 -9.13 0.01
CA ALA A 143 -21.99 -9.00 -1.38
C ALA A 143 -23.29 -8.21 -1.46
N HIS A 144 -23.33 -7.20 -2.32
CA HIS A 144 -24.49 -6.35 -2.55
C HIS A 144 -25.01 -6.54 -3.96
N TYR A 145 -26.28 -6.90 -4.07
CA TYR A 145 -27.00 -7.09 -5.31
C TYR A 145 -28.06 -6.00 -5.46
N GLY A 146 -28.21 -5.48 -6.66
CA GLY A 146 -29.26 -4.51 -6.98
C GLY A 146 -29.86 -4.79 -8.34
N GLY A 147 -31.11 -4.31 -8.55
CA GLY A 147 -31.90 -4.56 -9.75
C GLY A 147 -32.89 -5.71 -9.57
N ASP A 148 -34.10 -5.51 -10.08
CA ASP A 148 -35.20 -6.48 -10.02
C ASP A 148 -35.79 -6.67 -11.42
N PRO A 149 -35.90 -7.92 -11.94
CA PRO A 149 -35.36 -9.16 -11.32
C PRO A 149 -33.87 -9.33 -11.49
N TRP A 150 -33.20 -9.91 -10.47
CA TRP A 150 -31.80 -10.32 -10.57
C TRP A 150 -31.69 -11.53 -11.51
N ASN A 151 -31.04 -11.33 -12.67
CA ASN A 151 -30.89 -12.38 -13.67
C ASN A 151 -29.45 -12.44 -14.18
N THR A 152 -28.89 -13.64 -14.19
CA THR A 152 -27.51 -13.92 -14.58
C THR A 152 -27.40 -14.78 -15.85
N SER A 153 -28.53 -15.15 -16.48
CA SER A 153 -28.59 -16.14 -17.57
C SER A 153 -27.74 -15.79 -18.79
N ASN A 154 -27.54 -14.50 -19.05
CA ASN A 154 -26.77 -14.00 -20.21
C ASN A 154 -25.30 -13.68 -19.86
N ARG A 155 -24.82 -14.07 -18.67
CA ARG A 155 -23.47 -13.76 -18.21
C ARG A 155 -22.54 -14.96 -18.32
N PRO A 156 -21.23 -14.72 -18.63
CA PRO A 156 -20.24 -15.79 -18.67
C PRO A 156 -20.10 -16.46 -17.29
N GLN A 157 -19.83 -17.77 -17.26
CA GLN A 157 -19.73 -18.55 -16.02
C GLN A 157 -18.68 -18.00 -15.04
N HIS A 158 -17.55 -17.51 -15.52
CA HIS A 158 -16.52 -16.91 -14.66
C HIS A 158 -17.00 -15.62 -13.97
N VAL A 159 -17.93 -14.88 -14.59
CA VAL A 159 -18.55 -13.70 -13.98
C VAL A 159 -19.58 -14.12 -12.94
N VAL A 160 -20.41 -15.15 -13.26
CA VAL A 160 -21.42 -15.67 -12.33
C VAL A 160 -20.77 -16.25 -11.07
N TYR A 161 -19.62 -16.91 -11.21
CA TYR A 161 -18.91 -17.54 -10.10
C TYR A 161 -18.58 -16.56 -8.95
N GLN A 162 -18.20 -15.30 -9.25
CA GLN A 162 -17.89 -14.33 -8.21
C GLN A 162 -19.09 -13.95 -7.33
N TYR A 163 -20.32 -14.11 -7.81
CA TYR A 163 -21.50 -13.69 -7.07
C TYR A 163 -21.73 -14.53 -5.81
N ASP A 164 -21.60 -15.84 -5.95
CA ASP A 164 -21.93 -16.80 -4.91
C ASP A 164 -20.70 -17.31 -4.14
N HIS A 165 -19.51 -16.85 -4.54
CA HIS A 165 -18.26 -17.33 -3.97
C HIS A 165 -17.49 -16.23 -3.26
N ALA A 166 -17.30 -16.42 -1.94
CA ALA A 166 -16.42 -15.55 -1.15
C ALA A 166 -14.94 -15.77 -1.54
N PRO A 167 -14.05 -14.79 -1.33
CA PRO A 167 -12.62 -15.01 -1.51
C PRO A 167 -12.12 -16.17 -0.64
N ASP A 168 -11.40 -17.12 -1.26
CA ASP A 168 -10.88 -18.32 -0.58
C ASP A 168 -9.75 -17.98 0.40
N ARG A 169 -8.96 -16.95 0.09
CA ARG A 169 -7.79 -16.57 0.87
C ARG A 169 -8.05 -15.30 1.66
N LYS A 170 -7.84 -15.40 2.96
CA LYS A 170 -8.00 -14.26 3.89
C LYS A 170 -6.75 -13.39 4.02
N PHE A 171 -5.60 -13.88 3.57
CA PHE A 171 -4.34 -13.17 3.62
C PHE A 171 -3.98 -12.60 2.25
N ASP A 172 -3.75 -11.29 2.21
CA ASP A 172 -3.29 -10.56 1.03
C ASP A 172 -1.91 -9.96 1.32
N TYR A 173 -1.08 -9.88 0.30
CA TYR A 173 0.22 -9.25 0.38
C TYR A 173 0.60 -8.62 -0.95
N GLY A 174 1.38 -7.57 -0.88
CA GLY A 174 1.79 -6.84 -2.07
C GLY A 174 2.78 -5.74 -1.76
N ILE A 175 2.93 -4.83 -2.71
CA ILE A 175 3.84 -3.70 -2.63
C ILE A 175 3.02 -2.41 -2.70
N ALA A 176 3.29 -1.51 -1.78
CA ALA A 176 2.76 -0.15 -1.80
C ALA A 176 3.89 0.84 -2.11
N ALA A 177 3.62 1.81 -2.97
CA ALA A 177 4.53 2.91 -3.23
C ALA A 177 3.75 4.21 -3.40
N GLY A 178 4.34 5.34 -2.99
CA GLY A 178 3.66 6.62 -3.05
C GLY A 178 4.56 7.82 -2.86
N LEU A 179 3.97 8.97 -3.11
CA LEU A 179 4.57 10.29 -2.97
C LEU A 179 3.69 11.14 -2.07
N GLY A 180 4.32 12.02 -1.31
CA GLY A 180 3.59 12.93 -0.44
C GLY A 180 4.34 14.22 -0.16
N VAL A 181 3.63 15.09 0.53
CA VAL A 181 4.19 16.34 1.07
C VAL A 181 3.97 16.33 2.58
N GLU A 182 5.04 16.58 3.31
CA GLU A 182 5.01 16.72 4.76
C GLU A 182 5.21 18.18 5.13
N ILE A 183 4.37 18.67 6.02
CA ILE A 183 4.49 19.96 6.67
C ILE A 183 4.91 19.71 8.11
N SER A 184 6.16 20.07 8.42
CA SER A 184 6.70 20.00 9.79
C SER A 184 6.39 21.29 10.54
N SER A 185 5.73 21.18 11.69
CA SER A 185 5.35 22.28 12.55
C SER A 185 5.85 22.06 14.00
N SER A 186 5.63 23.02 14.88
CA SER A 186 5.97 22.89 16.31
C SER A 186 5.05 21.92 17.06
N ILE A 187 3.85 21.67 16.54
CA ILE A 187 2.86 20.77 17.15
C ILE A 187 2.91 19.35 16.61
N GLY A 188 3.66 19.10 15.52
CA GLY A 188 3.76 17.79 14.88
C GLY A 188 3.96 17.87 13.37
N HIS A 189 3.75 16.75 12.71
CA HIS A 189 3.93 16.62 11.27
C HIS A 189 2.59 16.26 10.61
N PHE A 190 2.25 16.99 9.57
CA PHE A 190 1.10 16.72 8.71
C PHE A 190 1.62 16.18 7.38
N ILE A 191 1.15 15.01 6.97
CA ILE A 191 1.54 14.37 5.71
C ILE A 191 0.30 14.18 4.87
N VAL A 192 0.34 14.70 3.65
CA VAL A 192 -0.63 14.35 2.59
C VAL A 192 0.09 13.51 1.58
N ASP A 193 -0.37 12.28 1.38
CA ASP A 193 0.26 11.35 0.45
C ASP A 193 -0.75 10.65 -0.47
N GLY A 194 -0.29 10.35 -1.67
CA GLY A 194 -0.94 9.49 -2.65
C GLY A 194 -0.14 8.22 -2.84
N ARG A 195 -0.79 7.06 -2.72
CA ARG A 195 -0.15 5.73 -2.81
C ARG A 195 -0.88 4.84 -3.80
N TYR A 196 -0.12 3.96 -4.40
CA TYR A 196 -0.63 2.85 -5.18
C TYR A 196 -0.21 1.54 -4.51
N TYR A 197 -1.20 0.69 -4.25
CA TYR A 197 -0.99 -0.69 -3.80
C TYR A 197 -1.22 -1.66 -4.94
N TYR A 198 -0.27 -2.56 -5.12
CA TYR A 198 -0.33 -3.66 -6.08
C TYR A 198 -0.25 -4.98 -5.34
N GLY A 199 -1.38 -5.70 -5.27
CA GLY A 199 -1.48 -7.03 -4.68
C GLY A 199 -0.72 -8.05 -5.50
N LEU A 200 0.07 -8.88 -4.82
CA LEU A 200 0.78 -10.03 -5.39
C LEU A 200 0.04 -11.33 -5.05
N GLY A 201 -0.74 -11.32 -3.97
CA GLY A 201 -1.61 -12.42 -3.59
C GLY A 201 -2.89 -12.46 -4.42
N ASP A 202 -3.43 -13.66 -4.63
CA ASP A 202 -4.74 -13.88 -5.24
C ASP A 202 -5.77 -14.17 -4.15
N GLY A 203 -6.92 -13.51 -4.23
CA GLY A 203 -8.01 -13.73 -3.25
C GLY A 203 -8.83 -14.99 -3.52
N TYR A 204 -8.95 -15.39 -4.80
CA TYR A 204 -9.58 -16.64 -5.19
C TYR A 204 -8.54 -17.72 -5.46
N ASP A 205 -8.96 -18.99 -5.38
CA ASP A 205 -8.09 -20.11 -5.74
C ASP A 205 -7.70 -20.03 -7.22
N ASN A 206 -6.40 -20.01 -7.48
CA ASN A 206 -5.80 -19.96 -8.80
C ASN A 206 -5.32 -21.34 -9.30
N SER A 207 -5.81 -22.42 -8.70
CA SER A 207 -5.54 -23.79 -9.13
C SER A 207 -6.24 -24.08 -10.46
N LYS A 208 -5.88 -25.22 -11.11
CA LYS A 208 -6.52 -25.67 -12.35
C LYS A 208 -8.04 -25.88 -12.25
N LYS A 209 -8.60 -25.95 -11.04
CA LYS A 209 -10.03 -26.08 -10.76
C LYS A 209 -10.71 -24.71 -10.55
N GLY A 210 -9.93 -23.64 -10.31
CA GLY A 210 -10.44 -22.29 -10.12
C GLY A 210 -10.81 -21.61 -11.44
N TYR A 211 -11.80 -20.74 -11.41
CA TYR A 211 -12.20 -19.95 -12.58
C TYR A 211 -11.24 -18.80 -12.88
N PHE A 212 -10.47 -18.35 -11.89
CA PHE A 212 -9.56 -17.22 -12.03
C PHE A 212 -8.11 -17.67 -11.89
N SER A 213 -7.30 -17.40 -12.92
CA SER A 213 -5.85 -17.57 -12.84
C SER A 213 -5.18 -16.42 -12.09
N ARG A 214 -5.87 -15.26 -11.95
CA ARG A 214 -5.46 -14.12 -11.15
C ARG A 214 -6.66 -13.39 -10.57
N SER A 215 -6.51 -12.92 -9.32
CA SER A 215 -7.54 -12.16 -8.61
C SER A 215 -6.93 -11.26 -7.53
N ALA A 216 -5.98 -10.41 -7.94
CA ALA A 216 -5.19 -9.57 -7.04
C ALA A 216 -5.83 -8.19 -6.81
N ASN A 217 -5.73 -7.66 -5.60
CA ASN A 217 -6.21 -6.33 -5.25
C ASN A 217 -5.32 -5.22 -5.83
N GLN A 218 -5.94 -4.13 -6.25
CA GLN A 218 -5.27 -2.90 -6.67
C GLN A 218 -5.99 -1.71 -6.06
N THR A 219 -5.24 -0.85 -5.38
CA THR A 219 -5.83 0.28 -4.66
C THR A 219 -5.02 1.54 -4.89
N ILE A 220 -5.70 2.64 -5.22
CA ILE A 220 -5.16 3.99 -5.18
C ILE A 220 -5.65 4.62 -3.89
N GLN A 221 -4.75 5.15 -3.08
CA GLN A 221 -5.06 5.75 -1.77
C GLN A 221 -4.62 7.20 -1.74
N ILE A 222 -5.44 8.07 -1.15
CA ILE A 222 -5.06 9.43 -0.78
C ILE A 222 -5.27 9.54 0.73
N LYS A 223 -4.21 9.87 1.46
CA LYS A 223 -4.23 9.89 2.93
C LYS A 223 -3.75 11.23 3.48
N LEU A 224 -4.37 11.65 4.57
CA LEU A 224 -3.91 12.70 5.47
C LEU A 224 -3.49 12.04 6.78
N THR A 225 -2.25 12.22 7.17
CA THR A 225 -1.67 11.66 8.41
C THR A 225 -1.19 12.79 9.29
N TYR A 226 -1.58 12.78 10.56
CA TYR A 226 -1.02 13.64 11.60
C TYR A 226 -0.14 12.80 12.50
N LEU A 227 1.13 13.25 12.69
CA LEU A 227 2.10 12.58 13.56
C LEU A 227 2.53 13.49 14.69
N PHE A 228 2.39 12.99 15.91
CA PHE A 228 2.91 13.59 17.13
C PHE A 228 4.31 13.04 17.41
N VAL A 229 5.26 13.94 17.68
CA VAL A 229 6.66 13.56 17.97
C VAL A 229 6.79 13.18 19.45
N LEU A 230 7.14 11.92 19.71
CA LEU A 230 7.40 11.41 21.06
C LEU A 230 8.88 11.55 21.44
N ILE A 231 9.77 11.18 20.54
CA ILE A 231 11.21 11.24 20.74
C ILE A 231 11.79 12.08 19.62
N LYS A 232 12.66 13.01 19.98
CA LYS A 232 13.37 13.87 19.02
C LYS A 232 14.85 13.92 19.36
N THR A 233 15.68 13.75 18.34
CA THR A 233 17.13 13.93 18.46
C THR A 233 17.43 15.35 18.90
N LYS A 234 18.13 15.49 20.03
CA LYS A 234 18.69 16.78 20.44
C LYS A 234 19.80 17.11 19.44
N ASN A 235 19.64 18.19 18.68
CA ASN A 235 20.73 18.70 17.85
C ASN A 235 21.87 19.08 18.79
N CYS A 236 22.92 18.27 18.86
CA CYS A 236 24.18 18.72 19.36
C CYS A 236 24.69 19.77 18.37
N VAL A 237 24.46 21.04 18.68
CA VAL A 237 25.20 22.14 18.04
C VAL A 237 26.64 21.90 18.41
N ARG A 238 27.47 21.30 17.53
CA ARG A 238 28.90 21.40 17.65
C ARG A 238 29.22 22.90 17.52
N LYS A 239 29.57 23.50 18.68
CA LYS A 239 30.27 24.78 18.70
C LYS A 239 31.62 24.64 18.03
#